data_7921ca4446bdb5e20a8a7483334b8d84
#
_entry.id   7921ca4446bdb5e20a8a7483334b8d84
#
_cell.length_a   1.000
_cell.length_b   1.000
_cell.length_c   1.000
_cell.angle_alpha   90.00
_cell.angle_beta   90.00
_cell.angle_gamma   90.00
#
_symmetry.space_group_name_H-M   'P 1'
#
loop_
_entity.id
_entity.type
_entity.pdbx_description
1 polymer ?
#
loop_
_entity_poly.entity_id
_entity_poly.type
_entity_poly.pdbx_seq_one_letter_code
_entity_poly.pdbx_strand_id
1 'polypeptide(L)'
;MLTLSRGHYCPKEHQQHLELAAFYPKVAVAYTQMATIATDDHHVLQEFRASVGVQWPFLSDPGRTVQKDPDIQEYTGPDHDPMIPHTLVLRPGLVIHSVYNGYWFWGRPSVEDLRRDLRVVTSEIRPDWDLSTPGFRDAWYAGNWAPFHGWSKRARPD
;
A
#
# COMPACT_ATOMS: atom_id res chain seq x y z
N MET A 1 0.19 -2.39 -1.30
CA MET A 1 0.70 -1.92 0.00
C MET A 1 -0.18 -2.47 1.11
N LEU A 2 0.40 -2.98 2.18
CA LEU A 2 -0.30 -3.57 3.30
C LEU A 2 0.11 -2.87 4.60
N THR A 3 -0.86 -2.46 5.42
CA THR A 3 -0.66 -1.93 6.75
C THR A 3 -1.13 -2.95 7.78
N LEU A 4 -0.27 -3.37 8.68
CA LEU A 4 -0.59 -4.13 9.87
C LEU A 4 -0.75 -3.13 11.01
N SER A 5 -1.97 -2.99 11.52
CA SER A 5 -2.37 -1.92 12.42
C SER A 5 -2.57 -2.43 13.85
N ARG A 6 -2.19 -1.63 14.83
CA ARG A 6 -2.48 -1.92 16.26
C ARG A 6 -3.96 -1.91 16.57
N GLY A 7 -4.77 -1.24 15.77
CA GLY A 7 -6.19 -1.11 15.97
C GLY A 7 -6.69 0.30 16.21
N HIS A 8 -8.00 0.43 16.33
CA HIS A 8 -8.73 1.70 16.40
C HIS A 8 -8.34 2.60 17.58
N TYR A 9 -7.92 2.02 18.72
CA TYR A 9 -7.60 2.77 19.93
C TYR A 9 -6.28 3.55 19.86
N CYS A 10 -5.42 3.27 18.87
CA CYS A 10 -4.09 3.85 18.76
C CYS A 10 -4.09 5.19 18.01
N PRO A 11 -3.75 6.32 18.67
CA PRO A 11 -3.74 7.64 18.01
C PRO A 11 -2.77 7.72 16.81
N LYS A 12 -1.66 6.97 16.85
CA LYS A 12 -0.70 6.92 15.74
C LYS A 12 -1.28 6.22 14.51
N GLU A 13 -2.15 5.22 14.71
CA GLU A 13 -2.87 4.60 13.61
C GLU A 13 -3.85 5.57 12.97
N HIS A 14 -4.57 6.35 13.77
CA HIS A 14 -5.43 7.41 13.26
C HIS A 14 -4.65 8.39 12.37
N GLN A 15 -3.54 8.92 12.88
CA GLN A 15 -2.72 9.87 12.15
C GLN A 15 -2.18 9.27 10.84
N GLN A 16 -1.63 8.06 10.89
CA GLN A 16 -1.11 7.40 9.70
C GLN A 16 -2.20 7.16 8.66
N HIS A 17 -3.38 6.69 9.06
CA HIS A 17 -4.48 6.44 8.12
C HIS A 17 -5.04 7.73 7.52
N LEU A 18 -5.08 8.83 8.25
CA LEU A 18 -5.44 10.15 7.69
C LEU A 18 -4.45 10.62 6.62
N GLU A 19 -3.14 10.46 6.88
CA GLU A 19 -2.10 10.80 5.90
C GLU A 19 -2.18 9.90 4.66
N LEU A 20 -2.40 8.60 4.86
CA LEU A 20 -2.60 7.65 3.76
C LEU A 20 -3.90 7.93 2.99
N ALA A 21 -4.98 8.36 3.65
CA ALA A 21 -6.22 8.75 2.98
C ALA A 21 -6.00 9.93 2.03
N ALA A 22 -5.24 10.94 2.47
CA ALA A 22 -4.86 12.07 1.63
C ALA A 22 -3.93 11.66 0.46
N PHE A 23 -3.14 10.63 0.64
CA PHE A 23 -2.24 10.08 -0.40
C PHE A 23 -2.93 9.13 -1.37
N TYR A 24 -4.02 8.48 -0.95
CA TYR A 24 -4.68 7.40 -1.69
C TYR A 24 -5.06 7.72 -3.14
N PRO A 25 -5.56 8.92 -3.51
CA PRO A 25 -5.84 9.23 -4.90
C PRO A 25 -4.64 9.06 -5.83
N LYS A 26 -3.43 9.36 -5.34
CA LYS A 26 -2.17 9.18 -6.10
C LYS A 26 -1.78 7.70 -6.21
N VAL A 27 -2.04 6.93 -5.16
CA VAL A 27 -1.80 5.48 -5.11
C VAL A 27 -2.73 4.74 -6.08
N ALA A 28 -4.01 5.10 -6.08
CA ALA A 28 -5.04 4.49 -6.92
C ALA A 28 -4.76 4.68 -8.42
N VAL A 29 -4.38 5.89 -8.85
CA VAL A 29 -4.03 6.15 -10.26
C VAL A 29 -2.69 5.51 -10.66
N ALA A 30 -1.85 5.15 -9.71
CA ALA A 30 -0.62 4.39 -9.94
C ALA A 30 -0.82 2.87 -9.92
N TYR A 31 -2.07 2.39 -10.03
CA TYR A 31 -2.46 0.97 -10.06
C TYR A 31 -2.00 0.17 -8.84
N THR A 32 -1.81 0.84 -7.72
CA THR A 32 -1.44 0.21 -6.46
C THR A 32 -2.69 -0.02 -5.61
N GLN A 33 -2.83 -1.21 -5.06
CA GLN A 33 -3.87 -1.54 -4.10
C GLN A 33 -3.36 -1.37 -2.67
N MET A 34 -4.27 -1.00 -1.77
CA MET A 34 -3.99 -0.90 -0.34
C MET A 34 -4.90 -1.83 0.45
N ALA A 35 -4.43 -2.31 1.57
CA ALA A 35 -5.22 -3.01 2.57
C ALA A 35 -4.66 -2.73 3.97
N THR A 36 -5.53 -2.78 4.97
CA THR A 36 -5.17 -2.71 6.38
C THR A 36 -5.67 -3.96 7.09
N ILE A 37 -4.84 -4.58 7.94
CA ILE A 37 -5.23 -5.69 8.81
C ILE A 37 -5.07 -5.22 10.25
N ALA A 38 -6.06 -5.49 11.11
CA ALA A 38 -6.00 -5.22 12.55
C ALA A 38 -6.67 -6.33 13.35
N THR A 39 -6.35 -6.42 14.64
CA THR A 39 -6.90 -7.42 15.54
C THR A 39 -8.29 -7.07 16.09
N ASP A 40 -8.77 -5.86 15.80
CA ASP A 40 -10.14 -5.45 16.15
C ASP A 40 -11.19 -6.37 15.51
N ASP A 41 -12.33 -6.50 16.16
CA ASP A 41 -13.46 -7.16 15.52
C ASP A 41 -13.96 -6.39 14.28
N HIS A 42 -14.74 -7.07 13.46
CA HIS A 42 -15.17 -6.53 12.18
C HIS A 42 -15.96 -5.21 12.32
N HIS A 43 -16.83 -5.11 13.32
CA HIS A 43 -17.70 -3.95 13.50
C HIS A 43 -16.89 -2.71 13.88
N VAL A 44 -16.08 -2.83 14.94
CA VAL A 44 -15.17 -1.76 15.40
C VAL A 44 -14.21 -1.34 14.30
N LEU A 45 -13.69 -2.28 13.53
CA LEU A 45 -12.77 -2.01 12.44
C LEU A 45 -13.44 -1.22 11.28
N GLN A 46 -14.71 -1.51 10.96
CA GLN A 46 -15.44 -0.74 9.94
C GLN A 46 -15.79 0.68 10.44
N GLU A 47 -16.10 0.86 11.72
CA GLU A 47 -16.28 2.18 12.31
C GLU A 47 -14.96 2.98 12.27
N PHE A 48 -13.85 2.36 12.60
CA PHE A 48 -12.53 2.98 12.47
C PHE A 48 -12.24 3.38 11.03
N ARG A 49 -12.46 2.48 10.07
CA ARG A 49 -12.31 2.79 8.64
C ARG A 49 -13.13 4.00 8.21
N ALA A 50 -14.39 4.06 8.64
CA ALA A 50 -15.28 5.18 8.34
C ALA A 50 -14.80 6.49 8.97
N SER A 51 -14.32 6.45 10.23
CA SER A 51 -13.85 7.64 10.95
C SER A 51 -12.65 8.31 10.31
N VAL A 52 -11.76 7.53 9.68
CA VAL A 52 -10.57 8.05 8.98
C VAL A 52 -10.82 8.29 7.48
N GLY A 53 -12.01 7.99 6.97
CA GLY A 53 -12.45 8.30 5.61
C GLY A 53 -11.74 7.52 4.51
N VAL A 54 -11.16 6.36 4.80
CA VAL A 54 -10.40 5.57 3.82
C VAL A 54 -11.30 4.69 2.95
N GLN A 55 -10.85 4.43 1.72
CA GLN A 55 -11.63 3.70 0.71
C GLN A 55 -11.13 2.27 0.45
N TRP A 56 -9.94 1.92 0.94
CA TRP A 56 -9.41 0.56 0.80
C TRP A 56 -9.96 -0.38 1.88
N PRO A 57 -9.87 -1.72 1.68
CA PRO A 57 -10.40 -2.68 2.64
C PRO A 57 -9.63 -2.69 3.95
N PHE A 58 -10.38 -2.79 5.06
CA PHE A 58 -9.90 -3.11 6.38
C PHE A 58 -10.34 -4.54 6.72
N LEU A 59 -9.38 -5.38 7.05
CA LEU A 59 -9.54 -6.80 7.30
C LEU A 59 -9.36 -7.10 8.78
N SER A 60 -10.34 -7.76 9.38
CA SER A 60 -10.36 -8.12 10.80
C SER A 60 -9.65 -9.46 11.02
N ASP A 61 -8.70 -9.50 11.94
CA ASP A 61 -7.99 -10.69 12.40
C ASP A 61 -8.14 -10.89 13.93
N PRO A 62 -9.37 -11.11 14.44
CA PRO A 62 -9.59 -11.27 15.86
C PRO A 62 -8.95 -12.55 16.43
N GLY A 63 -8.65 -13.53 15.57
CA GLY A 63 -7.89 -14.74 15.89
C GLY A 63 -6.40 -14.53 16.03
N ARG A 64 -5.90 -13.34 15.64
CA ARG A 64 -4.49 -12.96 15.71
C ARG A 64 -3.56 -13.89 14.92
N THR A 65 -4.06 -14.43 13.83
CA THR A 65 -3.29 -15.31 12.94
C THR A 65 -2.11 -14.58 12.34
N VAL A 66 -2.37 -13.36 11.85
CA VAL A 66 -1.35 -12.55 11.18
C VAL A 66 -0.22 -12.14 12.11
N GLN A 67 -0.49 -11.88 13.40
CA GLN A 67 0.59 -11.50 14.32
C GLN A 67 1.40 -12.69 14.84
N LYS A 68 0.82 -13.89 14.89
CA LYS A 68 1.49 -15.10 15.39
C LYS A 68 2.47 -15.68 14.38
N ASP A 69 2.09 -15.73 13.11
CA ASP A 69 2.92 -16.33 12.07
C ASP A 69 4.29 -15.63 11.91
N PRO A 70 4.37 -14.30 11.81
CA PRO A 70 5.65 -13.59 11.73
C PRO A 70 6.23 -13.19 13.09
N ASP A 71 5.65 -13.64 14.21
CA ASP A 71 6.05 -13.30 15.58
C ASP A 71 6.15 -11.78 15.83
N ILE A 72 5.08 -11.06 15.49
CA ILE A 72 4.96 -9.61 15.67
C ILE A 72 3.97 -9.20 16.75
N GLN A 73 3.72 -10.06 17.74
CA GLN A 73 2.89 -9.74 18.87
C GLN A 73 3.55 -8.67 19.74
N GLU A 74 2.77 -7.66 20.16
CA GLU A 74 3.28 -6.61 21.04
C GLU A 74 2.99 -6.96 22.51
N TYR A 75 4.04 -7.05 23.32
CA TYR A 75 3.92 -7.44 24.73
C TYR A 75 3.63 -6.27 25.67
N THR A 76 3.65 -5.03 25.18
CA THR A 76 3.46 -3.83 26.01
C THR A 76 2.02 -3.31 26.05
N GLY A 77 1.10 -3.96 25.34
CA GLY A 77 -0.31 -3.59 25.26
C GLY A 77 -1.23 -4.74 25.71
N PRO A 78 -1.17 -5.19 26.98
CA PRO A 78 -1.86 -6.42 27.43
C PRO A 78 -3.38 -6.35 27.33
N ASP A 79 -3.96 -5.14 27.40
CA ASP A 79 -5.41 -4.95 27.34
C ASP A 79 -5.98 -5.18 25.95
N HIS A 80 -5.15 -5.00 24.91
CA HIS A 80 -5.58 -5.10 23.50
C HIS A 80 -4.91 -6.23 22.74
N ASP A 81 -3.84 -6.81 23.29
CA ASP A 81 -3.03 -7.85 22.62
C ASP A 81 -2.81 -7.54 21.13
N PRO A 82 -2.21 -6.36 20.82
CA PRO A 82 -2.07 -5.89 19.45
C PRO A 82 -0.87 -6.51 18.76
N MET A 83 -0.84 -6.40 17.44
CA MET A 83 0.39 -6.63 16.69
C MET A 83 1.31 -5.40 16.68
N ILE A 84 2.62 -5.63 16.59
CA ILE A 84 3.57 -4.58 16.27
C ILE A 84 3.21 -4.04 14.89
N PRO A 85 2.96 -2.72 14.76
CA PRO A 85 2.49 -2.19 13.50
C PRO A 85 3.59 -2.23 12.43
N HIS A 86 3.20 -2.61 11.23
CA HIS A 86 4.09 -2.64 10.07
C HIS A 86 3.41 -2.01 8.86
N THR A 87 4.20 -1.37 8.01
CA THR A 87 3.79 -1.01 6.66
C THR A 87 4.67 -1.74 5.67
N LEU A 88 4.03 -2.53 4.79
CA LEU A 88 4.70 -3.37 3.81
C LEU A 88 4.43 -2.83 2.41
N VAL A 89 5.46 -2.60 1.63
CA VAL A 89 5.34 -2.40 0.18
C VAL A 89 5.60 -3.75 -0.48
N LEU A 90 4.68 -4.18 -1.31
CA LEU A 90 4.69 -5.50 -1.94
C LEU A 90 4.75 -5.39 -3.46
N ARG A 91 5.56 -6.23 -4.08
CA ARG A 91 5.54 -6.52 -5.52
C ARG A 91 4.39 -7.47 -5.87
N PRO A 92 4.06 -7.66 -7.14
CA PRO A 92 3.16 -8.73 -7.58
C PRO A 92 3.56 -10.09 -7.02
N GLY A 93 2.58 -10.91 -6.71
CA GLY A 93 2.80 -12.20 -6.05
C GLY A 93 3.03 -12.09 -4.54
N LEU A 94 2.72 -10.93 -3.93
CA LEU A 94 2.89 -10.64 -2.50
C LEU A 94 4.35 -10.70 -2.01
N VAL A 95 5.30 -10.52 -2.90
CA VAL A 95 6.72 -10.48 -2.54
C VAL A 95 7.04 -9.15 -1.86
N ILE A 96 7.65 -9.21 -0.68
CA ILE A 96 8.01 -8.04 0.11
C ILE A 96 9.11 -7.25 -0.62
N HIS A 97 8.85 -5.96 -0.86
CA HIS A 97 9.84 -4.99 -1.34
C HIS A 97 10.49 -4.23 -0.19
N SER A 98 9.68 -3.66 0.70
CA SER A 98 10.16 -2.96 1.89
C SER A 98 9.25 -3.19 3.09
N VAL A 99 9.85 -3.10 4.27
CA VAL A 99 9.21 -3.27 5.58
C VAL A 99 9.53 -2.07 6.44
N TYR A 100 8.49 -1.41 6.93
CA TYR A 100 8.61 -0.35 7.92
C TYR A 100 8.02 -0.86 9.23
N ASN A 101 8.89 -1.13 10.22
CA ASN A 101 8.48 -1.55 11.55
C ASN A 101 8.10 -0.33 12.39
N GLY A 102 6.85 -0.24 12.76
CA GLY A 102 6.26 0.90 13.47
C GLY A 102 6.34 0.83 14.99
N TYR A 103 7.09 -0.10 15.56
CA TYR A 103 7.25 -0.22 17.02
C TYR A 103 7.81 1.06 17.66
N TRP A 104 8.78 1.69 16.99
CA TRP A 104 9.40 2.92 17.45
C TRP A 104 8.61 4.16 17.04
N PHE A 105 8.86 5.29 17.71
CA PHE A 105 8.23 6.59 17.41
C PHE A 105 8.30 6.98 15.93
N TRP A 106 9.44 6.72 15.31
CA TRP A 106 9.76 7.08 13.92
C TRP A 106 9.62 5.92 12.93
N GLY A 107 9.02 4.81 13.39
CA GLY A 107 8.91 3.60 12.56
C GLY A 107 7.82 3.64 11.49
N ARG A 108 6.90 4.62 11.54
CA ARG A 108 5.92 4.82 10.46
C ARG A 108 6.62 5.46 9.26
N PRO A 109 6.41 4.93 8.03
CA PRO A 109 6.97 5.56 6.84
C PRO A 109 6.29 6.88 6.57
N SER A 110 7.05 7.85 6.08
CA SER A 110 6.48 9.05 5.50
C SER A 110 5.80 8.73 4.16
N VAL A 111 4.88 9.60 3.72
CA VAL A 111 4.28 9.49 2.39
C VAL A 111 5.36 9.50 1.29
N GLU A 112 6.47 10.22 1.50
CA GLU A 112 7.56 10.28 0.52
C GLU A 112 8.38 8.98 0.47
N ASP A 113 8.59 8.30 1.60
CA ASP A 113 9.20 6.98 1.63
C ASP A 113 8.37 5.99 0.81
N LEU A 114 7.07 5.96 1.06
CA LEU A 114 6.13 5.10 0.32
C LEU A 114 6.11 5.43 -1.18
N ARG A 115 6.11 6.72 -1.52
CA ARG A 115 6.14 7.16 -2.93
C ARG A 115 7.40 6.70 -3.64
N ARG A 116 8.56 6.80 -2.97
CA ARG A 116 9.84 6.34 -3.51
C ARG A 116 9.81 4.84 -3.78
N ASP A 117 9.37 4.05 -2.81
CA ASP A 117 9.30 2.60 -2.94
C ASP A 117 8.31 2.16 -4.03
N LEU A 118 7.13 2.77 -4.07
CA LEU A 118 6.14 2.48 -5.10
C LEU A 118 6.64 2.83 -6.51
N ARG A 119 7.41 3.90 -6.66
CA ARG A 119 8.06 4.24 -7.94
C ARG A 119 9.07 3.17 -8.35
N VAL A 120 9.89 2.69 -7.43
CA VAL A 120 10.85 1.61 -7.71
C VAL A 120 10.10 0.35 -8.16
N VAL A 121 9.11 -0.09 -7.39
CA VAL A 121 8.30 -1.27 -7.73
C VAL A 121 7.62 -1.10 -9.09
N THR A 122 7.02 0.05 -9.36
CA THR A 122 6.33 0.31 -10.62
C THR A 122 7.30 0.30 -11.80
N SER A 123 8.49 0.88 -11.66
CA SER A 123 9.50 0.88 -12.72
C SER A 123 10.04 -0.52 -13.03
N GLU A 124 10.10 -1.40 -12.04
CA GLU A 124 10.52 -2.79 -12.22
C GLU A 124 9.46 -3.62 -12.97
N ILE A 125 8.17 -3.43 -12.66
CA ILE A 125 7.08 -4.22 -13.24
C ILE A 125 6.50 -3.63 -14.53
N ARG A 126 6.72 -2.34 -14.76
CA ARG A 126 6.23 -1.60 -15.92
C ARG A 126 7.31 -0.65 -16.47
N PRO A 127 8.42 -1.22 -16.96
CA PRO A 127 9.50 -0.41 -17.56
C PRO A 127 9.03 0.39 -18.78
N ASP A 128 7.96 -0.07 -19.44
CA ASP A 128 7.31 0.61 -20.57
C ASP A 128 6.58 1.92 -20.19
N TRP A 129 6.44 2.22 -18.91
CA TRP A 129 5.86 3.49 -18.46
C TRP A 129 6.84 4.65 -18.38
N ASP A 130 8.11 4.38 -18.48
CA ASP A 130 9.12 5.43 -18.58
C ASP A 130 9.25 5.92 -20.03
N LEU A 131 8.41 6.89 -20.38
CA LEU A 131 8.40 7.49 -21.72
C LEU A 131 9.65 8.35 -22.01
N SER A 132 10.53 8.56 -21.04
CA SER A 132 11.83 9.19 -21.24
C SER A 132 12.88 8.23 -21.80
N THR A 133 12.61 6.93 -21.75
CA THR A 133 13.50 5.89 -22.27
C THR A 133 13.77 6.14 -23.77
N PRO A 134 15.04 6.14 -24.20
CA PRO A 134 15.38 6.23 -25.61
C PRO A 134 14.65 5.17 -26.46
N GLY A 135 14.09 5.60 -27.58
CA GLY A 135 13.33 4.72 -28.48
C GLY A 135 11.81 4.78 -28.28
N PHE A 136 11.27 5.14 -27.12
CA PHE A 136 9.81 5.32 -26.99
C PHE A 136 9.27 6.49 -27.82
N ARG A 137 9.99 7.61 -27.84
CA ARG A 137 9.64 8.75 -28.69
C ARG A 137 9.66 8.39 -30.16
N ASP A 138 10.68 7.67 -30.59
CA ASP A 138 10.82 7.25 -32.00
C ASP A 138 9.71 6.25 -32.36
N ALA A 139 9.40 5.30 -31.47
CA ALA A 139 8.30 4.37 -31.65
C ALA A 139 6.95 5.10 -31.77
N TRP A 140 6.70 6.14 -30.95
CA TRP A 140 5.50 6.96 -31.05
C TRP A 140 5.38 7.63 -32.40
N TYR A 141 6.42 8.32 -32.87
CA TYR A 141 6.42 9.01 -34.17
C TYR A 141 6.35 8.04 -35.35
N ALA A 142 6.92 6.86 -35.21
CA ALA A 142 6.84 5.81 -36.23
C ALA A 142 5.49 5.06 -36.25
N GLY A 143 4.56 5.36 -35.32
CA GLY A 143 3.30 4.62 -35.17
C GLY A 143 3.50 3.16 -34.71
N ASN A 144 4.64 2.85 -34.11
CA ASN A 144 4.91 1.53 -33.52
C ASN A 144 4.37 1.50 -32.08
N TRP A 145 3.18 0.91 -31.91
CA TRP A 145 2.48 0.84 -30.65
C TRP A 145 2.88 -0.36 -29.77
N ALA A 146 3.71 -1.26 -30.27
CA ALA A 146 4.11 -2.47 -29.56
C ALA A 146 4.74 -2.23 -28.17
N PRO A 147 5.57 -1.18 -27.97
CA PRO A 147 6.14 -0.86 -26.66
C PRO A 147 5.13 -0.28 -25.66
N PHE A 148 3.97 0.23 -26.13
CA PHE A 148 3.01 0.94 -25.30
C PHE A 148 1.94 -0.02 -24.79
N HIS A 149 2.08 -0.49 -23.59
CA HIS A 149 1.19 -1.46 -22.98
C HIS A 149 -0.25 -0.95 -22.91
N GLY A 150 -1.21 -1.76 -23.37
CA GLY A 150 -2.64 -1.44 -23.36
C GLY A 150 -3.14 -0.62 -24.56
N TRP A 151 -2.25 -0.06 -25.40
CA TRP A 151 -2.65 0.69 -26.60
C TRP A 151 -2.76 -0.21 -27.83
N SER A 152 -2.10 -1.35 -27.84
CA SER A 152 -2.09 -2.28 -28.98
C SER A 152 -3.47 -2.87 -29.35
N LYS A 153 -4.48 -2.68 -28.48
CA LYS A 153 -5.84 -3.19 -28.69
C LYS A 153 -6.89 -2.09 -28.95
N ARG A 154 -6.53 -0.84 -28.88
CA ARG A 154 -7.46 0.26 -29.19
C ARG A 154 -7.28 0.64 -30.65
N ALA A 155 -8.41 0.66 -31.37
CA ALA A 155 -8.46 1.13 -32.75
C ALA A 155 -7.72 2.48 -32.87
N ARG A 156 -6.94 2.63 -33.94
CA ARG A 156 -6.33 3.90 -34.34
C ARG A 156 -7.43 4.96 -34.36
N PRO A 157 -7.18 6.17 -33.84
CA PRO A 157 -7.98 7.29 -34.31
C PRO A 157 -7.69 7.43 -35.80
N ASP A 158 -8.72 7.36 -36.60
CA ASP A 158 -8.69 7.67 -38.04
C ASP A 158 -8.27 9.11 -38.28
#